data_67fd9bd094ef0de5c89453282978afcb
#
_entry.id   67fd9bd094ef0de5c89453282978afcb
#
_cell.length_a   1.000
_cell.length_b   1.000
_cell.length_c   1.000
_cell.angle_alpha   90.00
_cell.angle_beta   90.00
_cell.angle_gamma   90.00
#
_symmetry.space_group_name_H-M   'P 1'
#
loop_
_entity.id
_entity.type
_entity.pdbx_description
1 polymer ?
#
loop_
_entity_poly.entity_id
_entity_poly.type
_entity_poly.pdbx_seq_one_letter_code
_entity_poly.pdbx_strand_id
1 'polypeptide(L)'
;MRIVYVASDQKVPGRTGGSVHVLEVARGLAGRGHEVHAVVHREAGLPDEEEREGVRYHRISWRPGHHLFRFRARAAVEGIIDSVHPQAVMERYYNFGGEGILAAEKAGVPSLLEVNSPAVDHPGSLKAALDAAAIVRPLRRRRERLCRSATALVSPLVEIVPEFARSKTVKVSWGANVDVFHPSRRRADLRARHGVPPGAVVVLFVGSFRPWHGVHVLEAAARRLSGRADLHFLFAGGTHAGEGAGYRGRRLGSVAYEEMPELVASADVGAAPYDTTRLRQLRLGFYWSPLKIFEYMASGLPTVTISRPPLDEIVREEQEGLHFREGDDADLARIIERLAGDAALRARLGTQARARVAESYSWARHCEQLEGVLRRIAR
;
A
#
# COMPACT_ATOMS: atom_id res chain seq x y z
N MET A 1 -15.55 4.56 -20.28
CA MET A 1 -15.31 6.00 -20.02
C MET A 1 -13.87 6.31 -20.33
N ARG A 2 -13.56 7.54 -20.77
CA ARG A 2 -12.19 8.05 -20.79
C ARG A 2 -11.84 8.67 -19.44
N ILE A 3 -10.75 8.21 -18.86
CA ILE A 3 -10.30 8.60 -17.51
C ILE A 3 -8.84 9.09 -17.60
N VAL A 4 -8.56 10.27 -17.07
CA VAL A 4 -7.19 10.71 -16.82
C VAL A 4 -6.86 10.44 -15.35
N TYR A 5 -5.90 9.53 -15.10
CA TYR A 5 -5.44 9.17 -13.76
C TYR A 5 -4.08 9.83 -13.46
N VAL A 6 -4.10 10.85 -12.61
CA VAL A 6 -2.90 11.65 -12.27
C VAL A 6 -2.21 11.08 -11.03
N ALA A 7 -1.03 10.54 -11.23
CA ALA A 7 -0.14 10.02 -10.20
C ALA A 7 1.31 10.46 -10.48
N SER A 8 1.48 11.73 -10.75
CA SER A 8 2.71 12.34 -11.23
C SER A 8 3.91 12.20 -10.28
N ASP A 9 3.69 11.83 -9.02
CA ASP A 9 4.74 11.51 -8.03
C ASP A 9 5.25 10.07 -8.15
N GLN A 10 4.61 9.21 -8.94
CA GLN A 10 4.95 7.79 -9.05
C GLN A 10 5.61 7.47 -10.39
N LYS A 11 6.60 6.60 -10.33
CA LYS A 11 7.23 5.99 -11.51
C LYS A 11 6.51 4.69 -11.82
N VAL A 12 6.18 4.45 -13.09
CA VAL A 12 5.57 3.22 -13.57
C VAL A 12 6.26 2.78 -14.86
N PRO A 13 6.85 1.56 -14.90
CA PRO A 13 6.95 0.57 -13.81
C PRO A 13 7.78 1.08 -12.62
N GLY A 14 7.58 0.51 -11.42
CA GLY A 14 8.33 0.91 -10.24
C GLY A 14 8.21 -0.12 -9.10
N ARG A 15 9.11 -0.02 -8.11
CA ARG A 15 9.27 -0.99 -7.01
C ARG A 15 8.64 -0.53 -5.68
N THR A 16 7.99 0.62 -5.67
CA THR A 16 7.33 1.13 -4.45
C THR A 16 5.88 0.70 -4.39
N GLY A 17 5.32 0.60 -3.17
CA GLY A 17 3.88 0.32 -3.02
C GLY A 17 2.99 1.33 -3.75
N GLY A 18 3.43 2.60 -3.86
CA GLY A 18 2.73 3.61 -4.66
C GLY A 18 2.75 3.33 -6.15
N SER A 19 3.89 2.86 -6.68
CA SER A 19 4.03 2.46 -8.09
C SER A 19 3.17 1.24 -8.43
N VAL A 20 3.19 0.23 -7.56
CA VAL A 20 2.34 -0.98 -7.68
C VAL A 20 0.87 -0.59 -7.66
N HIS A 21 0.45 0.25 -6.73
CA HIS A 21 -0.92 0.74 -6.65
C HIS A 21 -1.37 1.42 -7.96
N VAL A 22 -0.58 2.36 -8.49
CA VAL A 22 -0.92 3.06 -9.75
C VAL A 22 -1.04 2.09 -10.91
N LEU A 23 -0.12 1.13 -11.00
CA LEU A 23 -0.12 0.10 -12.03
C LEU A 23 -1.38 -0.75 -11.96
N GLU A 24 -1.70 -1.31 -10.79
CA GLU A 24 -2.85 -2.20 -10.60
C GLU A 24 -4.18 -1.46 -10.80
N VAL A 25 -4.30 -0.22 -10.34
CA VAL A 25 -5.50 0.60 -10.56
C VAL A 25 -5.69 0.94 -12.03
N ALA A 26 -4.64 1.39 -12.71
CA ALA A 26 -4.74 1.76 -14.13
C ALA A 26 -5.11 0.54 -15.00
N ARG A 27 -4.43 -0.60 -14.78
CA ARG A 27 -4.74 -1.88 -15.46
C ARG A 27 -6.14 -2.39 -15.13
N GLY A 28 -6.50 -2.34 -13.86
CA GLY A 28 -7.81 -2.82 -13.41
C GLY A 28 -8.96 -2.03 -14.02
N LEU A 29 -8.84 -0.71 -14.12
CA LEU A 29 -9.82 0.14 -14.80
C LEU A 29 -9.83 -0.11 -16.32
N ALA A 30 -8.66 -0.26 -16.96
CA ALA A 30 -8.57 -0.59 -18.39
C ALA A 30 -9.20 -1.96 -18.69
N GLY A 31 -8.94 -2.98 -17.87
CA GLY A 31 -9.54 -4.32 -17.97
C GLY A 31 -11.07 -4.33 -17.78
N ARG A 32 -11.63 -3.28 -17.18
CA ARG A 32 -13.07 -3.06 -17.05
C ARG A 32 -13.69 -2.28 -18.22
N GLY A 33 -12.92 -2.07 -19.29
CA GLY A 33 -13.37 -1.42 -20.52
C GLY A 33 -13.32 0.10 -20.49
N HIS A 34 -12.50 0.70 -19.60
CA HIS A 34 -12.24 2.13 -19.63
C HIS A 34 -11.01 2.45 -20.48
N GLU A 35 -11.02 3.57 -21.18
CA GLU A 35 -9.86 4.18 -21.80
C GLU A 35 -9.11 4.97 -20.71
N VAL A 36 -7.93 4.47 -20.31
CA VAL A 36 -7.19 5.02 -19.18
C VAL A 36 -5.91 5.70 -19.64
N HIS A 37 -5.80 6.98 -19.33
CA HIS A 37 -4.61 7.80 -19.54
C HIS A 37 -3.95 8.07 -18.18
N ALA A 38 -2.85 7.38 -17.88
CA ALA A 38 -2.12 7.51 -16.62
C ALA A 38 -1.00 8.55 -16.74
N VAL A 39 -1.08 9.63 -15.97
CA VAL A 39 -0.04 10.66 -15.91
C VAL A 39 0.90 10.33 -14.77
N VAL A 40 2.14 9.96 -15.10
CA VAL A 40 3.14 9.45 -14.15
C VAL A 40 4.45 10.21 -14.26
N HIS A 41 5.36 10.01 -13.30
CA HIS A 41 6.66 10.65 -13.31
C HIS A 41 7.57 10.08 -14.40
N ARG A 42 8.26 10.96 -15.14
CA ARG A 42 9.25 10.58 -16.15
C ARG A 42 10.41 9.80 -15.53
N GLU A 43 10.82 8.75 -16.20
CA GLU A 43 11.99 7.97 -15.85
C GLU A 43 12.95 7.89 -17.05
N ALA A 44 14.25 7.97 -16.78
CA ALA A 44 15.27 7.89 -17.82
C ALA A 44 15.19 6.50 -18.53
N GLY A 45 15.30 6.53 -19.85
CA GLY A 45 15.24 5.31 -20.67
C GLY A 45 13.83 4.86 -21.05
N LEU A 46 12.78 5.51 -20.55
CA LEU A 46 11.39 5.27 -20.98
C LEU A 46 10.88 6.41 -21.88
N PRO A 47 10.03 6.12 -22.88
CA PRO A 47 9.43 7.14 -23.73
C PRO A 47 8.45 8.02 -22.95
N ASP A 48 8.22 9.24 -23.44
CA ASP A 48 7.27 10.18 -22.80
C ASP A 48 5.82 9.70 -22.90
N GLU A 49 5.49 9.00 -23.98
CA GLU A 49 4.20 8.34 -24.18
C GLU A 49 4.42 6.87 -24.52
N GLU A 50 3.61 6.02 -23.92
CA GLU A 50 3.65 4.57 -24.11
C GLU A 50 2.27 3.98 -23.90
N GLU A 51 1.84 3.09 -24.77
CA GLU A 51 0.68 2.23 -24.51
C GLU A 51 1.16 0.86 -24.05
N ARG A 52 0.73 0.47 -22.86
CA ARG A 52 1.10 -0.81 -22.26
C ARG A 52 -0.07 -1.39 -21.49
N GLU A 53 -0.45 -2.63 -21.81
CA GLU A 53 -1.51 -3.38 -21.11
C GLU A 53 -2.85 -2.63 -21.07
N GLY A 54 -3.22 -1.97 -22.19
CA GLY A 54 -4.45 -1.22 -22.33
C GLY A 54 -4.47 0.15 -21.61
N VAL A 55 -3.32 0.58 -21.09
CA VAL A 55 -3.16 1.89 -20.43
C VAL A 55 -2.23 2.76 -21.27
N ARG A 56 -2.63 4.00 -21.54
CA ARG A 56 -1.77 5.00 -22.16
C ARG A 56 -1.09 5.83 -21.06
N TYR A 57 0.23 5.68 -20.95
CA TYR A 57 1.06 6.41 -20.00
C TYR A 57 1.57 7.70 -20.62
N HIS A 58 1.41 8.82 -19.88
CA HIS A 58 2.00 10.12 -20.17
C HIS A 58 3.02 10.41 -19.07
N ARG A 59 4.31 10.44 -19.44
CA ARG A 59 5.41 10.67 -18.49
C ARG A 59 5.80 12.13 -18.48
N ILE A 60 5.56 12.78 -17.36
CA ILE A 60 5.86 14.20 -17.17
C ILE A 60 6.97 14.41 -16.13
N SER A 61 7.74 15.47 -16.27
CA SER A 61 8.77 15.84 -15.31
C SER A 61 8.62 17.30 -14.86
N TRP A 62 9.05 17.56 -13.64
CA TRP A 62 9.20 18.92 -13.12
C TRP A 62 10.51 19.01 -12.34
N ARG A 63 11.25 20.09 -12.53
CA ARG A 63 12.52 20.36 -11.82
C ARG A 63 12.45 21.74 -11.15
N PRO A 64 13.16 21.96 -10.04
CA PRO A 64 13.79 21.01 -9.12
C PRO A 64 12.83 20.58 -8.00
N GLY A 65 13.10 19.43 -7.36
CA GLY A 65 12.37 19.09 -6.13
C GLY A 65 11.12 18.26 -6.35
N HIS A 66 11.34 17.11 -6.83
CA HIS A 66 10.49 15.98 -7.13
C HIS A 66 9.18 15.84 -6.32
N HIS A 67 9.19 15.98 -4.99
CA HIS A 67 7.98 15.85 -4.19
C HIS A 67 7.36 17.18 -3.74
N LEU A 68 8.15 18.26 -3.75
CA LEU A 68 7.72 19.55 -3.23
C LEU A 68 7.04 20.44 -4.28
N PHE A 69 7.34 20.25 -5.57
CA PHE A 69 6.88 21.12 -6.64
C PHE A 69 5.97 20.43 -7.65
N ARG A 70 5.30 19.38 -7.23
CA ARG A 70 4.34 18.62 -8.02
C ARG A 70 3.27 19.50 -8.68
N PHE A 71 2.84 20.54 -7.99
CA PHE A 71 1.90 21.53 -8.54
C PHE A 71 2.38 22.23 -9.83
N ARG A 72 3.69 22.21 -10.13
CA ARG A 72 4.23 22.74 -11.40
C ARG A 72 3.87 21.87 -12.61
N ALA A 73 3.48 20.62 -12.38
CA ALA A 73 3.02 19.73 -13.43
C ALA A 73 1.63 20.11 -14.00
N ARG A 74 0.95 21.06 -13.34
CA ARG A 74 -0.43 21.40 -13.68
C ARG A 74 -0.62 21.76 -15.15
N ALA A 75 0.25 22.58 -15.75
CA ALA A 75 0.14 22.96 -17.16
C ALA A 75 0.23 21.76 -18.12
N ALA A 76 1.11 20.79 -17.81
CA ALA A 76 1.20 19.56 -18.59
C ALA A 76 -0.08 18.70 -18.46
N VAL A 77 -0.63 18.61 -17.24
CA VAL A 77 -1.89 17.90 -16.99
C VAL A 77 -3.07 18.58 -17.69
N GLU A 78 -3.13 19.92 -17.69
CA GLU A 78 -4.13 20.68 -18.44
C GLU A 78 -4.07 20.35 -19.95
N GLY A 79 -2.88 20.34 -20.54
CA GLY A 79 -2.70 19.97 -21.95
C GLY A 79 -3.13 18.53 -22.27
N ILE A 80 -2.91 17.59 -21.35
CA ILE A 80 -3.38 16.20 -21.49
C ILE A 80 -4.92 16.16 -21.40
N ILE A 81 -5.54 16.84 -20.44
CA ILE A 81 -7.00 16.91 -20.31
C ILE A 81 -7.61 17.53 -21.57
N ASP A 82 -7.02 18.60 -22.08
CA ASP A 82 -7.49 19.29 -23.30
C ASP A 82 -7.38 18.40 -24.55
N SER A 83 -6.38 17.52 -24.63
CA SER A 83 -6.21 16.60 -25.77
C SER A 83 -7.08 15.34 -25.66
N VAL A 84 -7.24 14.82 -24.44
CA VAL A 84 -7.95 13.55 -24.18
C VAL A 84 -9.46 13.75 -24.08
N HIS A 85 -9.92 14.91 -23.63
CA HIS A 85 -11.34 15.19 -23.33
C HIS A 85 -11.96 14.10 -22.43
N PRO A 86 -11.42 13.91 -21.20
CA PRO A 86 -11.87 12.84 -20.31
C PRO A 86 -13.26 13.10 -19.74
N GLN A 87 -13.98 12.03 -19.42
CA GLN A 87 -15.27 12.10 -18.72
C GLN A 87 -15.09 12.22 -17.20
N ALA A 88 -13.91 11.83 -16.68
CA ALA A 88 -13.53 12.04 -15.30
C ALA A 88 -12.00 12.12 -15.16
N VAL A 89 -11.55 12.90 -14.17
CA VAL A 89 -10.15 12.96 -13.75
C VAL A 89 -10.04 12.33 -12.38
N MET A 90 -9.12 11.39 -12.20
CA MET A 90 -8.76 10.83 -10.91
C MET A 90 -7.37 11.29 -10.53
N GLU A 91 -7.14 11.72 -9.28
CA GLU A 91 -5.81 12.08 -8.81
C GLU A 91 -5.47 11.35 -7.52
N ARG A 92 -4.28 10.74 -7.50
CA ARG A 92 -3.68 10.21 -6.29
C ARG A 92 -3.04 11.33 -5.47
N TYR A 93 -3.67 11.68 -4.35
CA TYR A 93 -3.16 12.69 -3.43
C TYR A 93 -1.98 12.15 -2.62
N TYR A 94 -0.84 12.79 -2.75
CA TYR A 94 0.33 12.55 -1.91
C TYR A 94 1.19 13.81 -1.88
N ASN A 95 1.47 14.35 -0.70
CA ASN A 95 2.26 15.59 -0.52
C ASN A 95 1.90 16.66 -1.57
N PHE A 96 1.95 17.83 -1.46
CA PHE A 96 1.79 18.96 -2.38
C PHE A 96 1.14 18.71 -3.77
N GLY A 97 0.41 17.60 -3.98
CA GLY A 97 -0.35 17.28 -5.19
C GLY A 97 -1.47 18.29 -5.47
N GLY A 98 -2.35 17.95 -6.40
CA GLY A 98 -3.52 18.74 -6.77
C GLY A 98 -3.49 19.29 -8.18
N GLU A 99 -2.49 18.91 -8.96
CA GLU A 99 -2.39 19.30 -10.36
C GLU A 99 -3.55 18.77 -11.20
N GLY A 100 -3.99 17.55 -10.96
CA GLY A 100 -5.13 16.94 -11.65
C GLY A 100 -6.46 17.53 -11.22
N ILE A 101 -6.71 17.64 -9.92
CA ILE A 101 -7.97 18.20 -9.40
C ILE A 101 -8.17 19.66 -9.85
N LEU A 102 -7.11 20.48 -9.78
CA LEU A 102 -7.21 21.90 -10.19
C LEU A 102 -7.30 22.06 -11.71
N ALA A 103 -6.71 21.16 -12.49
CA ALA A 103 -6.86 21.14 -13.94
C ALA A 103 -8.28 20.69 -14.34
N ALA A 104 -8.83 19.67 -13.67
CA ALA A 104 -10.20 19.23 -13.88
C ALA A 104 -11.24 20.32 -13.51
N GLU A 105 -11.04 21.01 -12.38
CA GLU A 105 -11.87 22.15 -11.97
C GLU A 105 -11.91 23.24 -13.06
N LYS A 106 -10.75 23.59 -13.63
CA LYS A 106 -10.63 24.57 -14.71
C LYS A 106 -11.34 24.12 -15.99
N ALA A 107 -11.24 22.82 -16.32
CA ALA A 107 -11.86 22.24 -17.52
C ALA A 107 -13.34 21.91 -17.33
N GLY A 108 -13.92 22.08 -16.15
CA GLY A 108 -15.30 21.67 -15.84
C GLY A 108 -15.53 20.16 -15.84
N VAL A 109 -14.46 19.36 -15.67
CA VAL A 109 -14.53 17.90 -15.67
C VAL A 109 -14.67 17.39 -14.23
N PRO A 110 -15.61 16.46 -13.94
CA PRO A 110 -15.75 15.88 -12.61
C PRO A 110 -14.48 15.14 -12.19
N SER A 111 -14.15 15.22 -10.88
CA SER A 111 -12.89 14.69 -10.39
C SER A 111 -13.01 13.88 -9.11
N LEU A 112 -12.17 12.85 -9.01
CA LEU A 112 -12.04 11.96 -7.86
C LEU A 112 -10.64 12.15 -7.23
N LEU A 113 -10.60 12.51 -5.95
CA LEU A 113 -9.35 12.62 -5.20
C LEU A 113 -9.16 11.38 -4.33
N GLU A 114 -8.11 10.62 -4.61
CA GLU A 114 -7.71 9.46 -3.80
C GLU A 114 -6.75 9.91 -2.70
N VAL A 115 -7.22 9.94 -1.44
CA VAL A 115 -6.48 10.47 -0.30
C VAL A 115 -5.69 9.35 0.39
N ASN A 116 -4.39 9.25 0.08
CA ASN A 116 -3.45 8.24 0.58
C ASN A 116 -2.45 8.78 1.61
N SER A 117 -2.60 10.03 2.02
CA SER A 117 -1.84 10.65 3.09
C SER A 117 -2.68 11.73 3.79
N PRO A 118 -2.38 12.10 5.05
CA PRO A 118 -3.20 13.04 5.78
C PRO A 118 -3.40 14.37 5.05
N ALA A 119 -4.64 14.66 4.69
CA ALA A 119 -5.09 15.97 4.21
C ALA A 119 -5.43 16.90 5.40
N VAL A 120 -5.45 16.36 6.61
CA VAL A 120 -5.59 17.08 7.88
C VAL A 120 -4.24 17.35 8.55
N ASP A 121 -4.24 18.27 9.51
CA ASP A 121 -3.10 18.45 10.40
C ASP A 121 -3.05 17.31 11.41
N HIS A 122 -1.84 16.88 11.76
CA HIS A 122 -1.60 15.80 12.71
C HIS A 122 -0.39 16.12 13.59
N PRO A 123 -0.26 15.50 14.78
CA PRO A 123 0.90 15.67 15.63
C PRO A 123 2.21 15.36 14.92
N GLY A 124 3.18 16.30 14.96
CA GLY A 124 4.47 16.16 14.27
C GLY A 124 4.42 16.46 12.76
N SER A 125 3.33 17.03 12.24
CA SER A 125 3.23 17.47 10.86
C SER A 125 4.14 18.68 10.60
N LEU A 126 5.15 18.49 9.74
CA LEU A 126 5.99 19.61 9.27
C LEU A 126 5.14 20.68 8.56
N LYS A 127 4.10 20.27 7.82
CA LYS A 127 3.18 21.18 7.13
C LYS A 127 2.42 22.05 8.14
N ALA A 128 1.96 21.47 9.24
CA ALA A 128 1.30 22.21 10.31
C ALA A 128 2.27 23.18 11.03
N ALA A 129 3.53 22.76 11.25
CA ALA A 129 4.56 23.62 11.83
C ALA A 129 4.90 24.80 10.92
N LEU A 130 5.04 24.58 9.61
CA LEU A 130 5.25 25.64 8.62
C LEU A 130 4.04 26.59 8.53
N ASP A 131 2.82 26.05 8.57
CA ASP A 131 1.60 26.85 8.58
C ASP A 131 1.41 27.64 9.89
N ALA A 132 1.92 27.13 11.02
CA ALA A 132 1.90 27.87 12.28
C ALA A 132 2.85 29.08 12.25
N ALA A 133 3.95 28.99 11.51
CA ALA A 133 4.87 30.11 11.28
C ALA A 133 4.33 31.14 10.26
N ALA A 134 3.35 30.75 9.44
CA ALA A 134 2.75 31.58 8.42
C ALA A 134 1.32 32.00 8.84
N ILE A 135 1.06 33.28 8.95
CA ILE A 135 -0.24 33.86 9.40
C ILE A 135 -1.42 33.30 8.57
N VAL A 136 -1.23 33.09 7.28
CA VAL A 136 -2.29 32.69 6.33
C VAL A 136 -2.45 31.19 6.16
N ARG A 137 -1.66 30.37 6.81
CA ARG A 137 -1.69 28.88 6.75
C ARG A 137 -1.83 28.33 5.32
N PRO A 138 -0.90 28.64 4.40
CA PRO A 138 -1.09 28.41 2.95
C PRO A 138 -1.18 26.93 2.60
N LEU A 139 -0.44 26.05 3.30
CA LEU A 139 -0.43 24.61 3.02
C LEU A 139 -1.75 23.93 3.44
N ARG A 140 -2.32 24.35 4.59
CA ARG A 140 -3.64 23.88 5.04
C ARG A 140 -4.72 24.34 4.07
N ARG A 141 -4.76 25.63 3.71
CA ARG A 141 -5.73 26.18 2.76
C ARG A 141 -5.67 25.46 1.42
N ARG A 142 -4.46 25.13 0.94
CA ARG A 142 -4.29 24.35 -0.29
C ARG A 142 -4.93 22.96 -0.16
N ARG A 143 -4.62 22.21 0.91
CA ARG A 143 -5.20 20.86 1.12
C ARG A 143 -6.72 20.91 1.19
N GLU A 144 -7.26 21.85 1.95
CA GLU A 144 -8.71 22.06 2.07
C GLU A 144 -9.34 22.43 0.73
N ARG A 145 -8.69 23.30 -0.05
CA ARG A 145 -9.16 23.66 -1.40
C ARG A 145 -9.25 22.42 -2.28
N LEU A 146 -8.23 21.58 -2.34
CA LEU A 146 -8.26 20.34 -3.13
C LEU A 146 -9.42 19.43 -2.74
N CYS A 147 -9.62 19.27 -1.42
CA CYS A 147 -10.76 18.49 -0.93
C CYS A 147 -12.12 19.13 -1.25
N ARG A 148 -12.20 20.47 -1.37
CA ARG A 148 -13.44 21.15 -1.80
C ARG A 148 -13.67 21.01 -3.30
N SER A 149 -12.64 21.21 -4.11
CA SER A 149 -12.71 21.20 -5.59
C SER A 149 -13.00 19.80 -6.14
N ALA A 150 -12.51 18.74 -5.50
CA ALA A 150 -12.82 17.37 -5.93
C ALA A 150 -14.32 17.08 -5.81
N THR A 151 -14.91 16.48 -6.84
CA THR A 151 -16.34 16.08 -6.86
C THR A 151 -16.63 14.99 -5.83
N ALA A 152 -15.73 14.00 -5.72
CA ALA A 152 -15.76 12.95 -4.69
C ALA A 152 -14.35 12.64 -4.19
N LEU A 153 -14.27 11.99 -3.03
CA LEU A 153 -13.03 11.50 -2.46
C LEU A 153 -13.13 9.99 -2.19
N VAL A 154 -11.99 9.32 -2.25
CA VAL A 154 -11.81 7.97 -1.71
C VAL A 154 -10.63 7.95 -0.77
N SER A 155 -10.71 7.13 0.28
CA SER A 155 -9.63 7.00 1.26
C SER A 155 -9.73 5.65 1.97
N PRO A 156 -8.62 5.00 2.34
CA PRO A 156 -8.67 3.82 3.20
C PRO A 156 -9.08 4.14 4.64
N LEU A 157 -8.92 5.40 5.06
CA LEU A 157 -9.25 5.89 6.41
C LEU A 157 -9.85 7.30 6.31
N VAL A 158 -11.12 7.47 6.72
CA VAL A 158 -11.83 8.76 6.56
C VAL A 158 -11.32 9.84 7.52
N GLU A 159 -10.66 9.47 8.60
CA GLU A 159 -10.09 10.37 9.62
C GLU A 159 -8.95 11.23 9.08
N ILE A 160 -8.29 10.81 8.00
CA ILE A 160 -7.25 11.62 7.34
C ILE A 160 -7.82 12.65 6.37
N VAL A 161 -9.14 12.67 6.17
CA VAL A 161 -9.85 13.63 5.32
C VAL A 161 -10.47 14.73 6.21
N PRO A 162 -10.41 16.02 5.79
CA PRO A 162 -11.06 17.09 6.51
C PRO A 162 -12.56 16.83 6.71
N GLU A 163 -13.08 17.16 7.90
CA GLU A 163 -14.45 16.84 8.32
C GLU A 163 -15.51 17.27 7.30
N PHE A 164 -15.40 18.48 6.77
CA PHE A 164 -16.32 19.00 5.76
C PHE A 164 -16.38 18.20 4.44
N ALA A 165 -15.37 17.34 4.17
CA ALA A 165 -15.29 16.53 2.97
C ALA A 165 -15.64 15.05 3.21
N ARG A 166 -15.86 14.63 4.46
CA ARG A 166 -16.14 13.22 4.81
C ARG A 166 -17.45 12.72 4.20
N SER A 167 -18.47 13.58 4.10
CA SER A 167 -19.78 13.21 3.49
C SER A 167 -19.68 12.82 2.02
N LYS A 168 -18.68 13.30 1.30
CA LYS A 168 -18.41 12.94 -0.10
C LYS A 168 -17.22 11.98 -0.25
N THR A 169 -16.76 11.38 0.85
CA THR A 169 -15.66 10.41 0.88
C THR A 169 -16.19 9.00 1.00
N VAL A 170 -15.74 8.12 0.11
CA VAL A 170 -16.03 6.68 0.16
C VAL A 170 -14.80 5.97 0.74
N LYS A 171 -15.01 5.09 1.75
CA LYS A 171 -13.92 4.24 2.27
C LYS A 171 -13.61 3.16 1.24
N VAL A 172 -12.40 3.17 0.69
CA VAL A 172 -11.91 2.19 -0.29
C VAL A 172 -10.52 1.74 0.15
N SER A 173 -10.39 0.47 0.50
CA SER A 173 -9.11 -0.15 0.85
C SER A 173 -8.40 -0.64 -0.41
N TRP A 174 -7.07 -0.68 -0.37
CA TRP A 174 -6.27 -1.34 -1.41
C TRP A 174 -6.46 -2.85 -1.33
N GLY A 175 -5.74 -3.58 -2.16
CA GLY A 175 -5.83 -5.03 -2.17
C GLY A 175 -4.56 -5.70 -2.65
N ALA A 176 -4.64 -7.01 -2.89
CA ALA A 176 -3.64 -7.80 -3.56
C ALA A 176 -4.13 -8.30 -4.92
N ASN A 177 -3.19 -8.62 -5.80
CA ASN A 177 -3.48 -9.41 -7.00
C ASN A 177 -3.57 -10.89 -6.58
N VAL A 178 -4.79 -11.36 -6.41
CA VAL A 178 -5.06 -12.71 -5.88
C VAL A 178 -4.74 -13.84 -6.85
N ASP A 179 -4.54 -13.53 -8.12
CA ASP A 179 -4.12 -14.49 -9.13
C ASP A 179 -2.59 -14.64 -9.16
N VAL A 180 -1.88 -13.57 -8.82
CA VAL A 180 -0.42 -13.52 -8.72
C VAL A 180 0.04 -14.06 -7.37
N PHE A 181 -0.53 -13.55 -6.26
CA PHE A 181 -0.28 -14.06 -4.91
C PHE A 181 -1.25 -15.20 -4.61
N HIS A 182 -0.75 -16.43 -4.70
CA HIS A 182 -1.58 -17.63 -4.59
C HIS A 182 -0.83 -18.78 -3.90
N PRO A 183 -1.49 -19.62 -3.09
CA PRO A 183 -0.85 -20.74 -2.41
C PRO A 183 -0.13 -21.71 -3.34
N SER A 184 -0.61 -21.89 -4.59
CA SER A 184 0.01 -22.76 -5.60
C SER A 184 1.40 -22.29 -6.08
N ARG A 185 1.81 -21.08 -5.73
CA ARG A 185 3.15 -20.55 -6.00
C ARG A 185 4.22 -21.06 -5.03
N ARG A 186 3.83 -21.89 -4.04
CA ARG A 186 4.76 -22.47 -3.05
C ARG A 186 5.86 -23.28 -3.74
N ARG A 187 7.12 -23.01 -3.37
CA ARG A 187 8.32 -23.63 -3.95
C ARG A 187 9.23 -24.21 -2.86
N ALA A 188 9.43 -25.53 -2.89
CA ALA A 188 10.31 -26.22 -1.94
C ALA A 188 11.80 -25.88 -2.18
N ASP A 189 12.22 -25.73 -3.46
CA ASP A 189 13.58 -25.35 -3.82
C ASP A 189 13.94 -23.94 -3.36
N LEU A 190 12.98 -23.02 -3.33
CA LEU A 190 13.17 -21.66 -2.81
C LEU A 190 13.45 -21.71 -1.30
N ARG A 191 12.75 -22.54 -0.55
CA ARG A 191 13.02 -22.76 0.88
C ARG A 191 14.45 -23.25 1.10
N ALA A 192 14.89 -24.24 0.34
CA ALA A 192 16.27 -24.77 0.43
C ALA A 192 17.32 -23.72 0.07
N ARG A 193 17.11 -22.93 -0.98
CA ARG A 193 18.00 -21.82 -1.36
C ARG A 193 18.18 -20.76 -0.25
N HIS A 194 17.18 -20.58 0.57
CA HIS A 194 17.24 -19.66 1.72
C HIS A 194 17.67 -20.33 3.03
N GLY A 195 18.17 -21.57 2.97
CA GLY A 195 18.70 -22.28 4.13
C GLY A 195 17.63 -22.73 5.12
N VAL A 196 16.36 -22.85 4.68
CA VAL A 196 15.26 -23.33 5.52
C VAL A 196 15.39 -24.84 5.72
N PRO A 197 15.51 -25.34 6.97
CA PRO A 197 15.57 -26.76 7.23
C PRO A 197 14.28 -27.47 6.77
N PRO A 198 14.36 -28.75 6.35
CA PRO A 198 13.17 -29.55 6.08
C PRO A 198 12.23 -29.57 7.28
N GLY A 199 10.94 -29.38 7.03
CA GLY A 199 9.90 -29.36 8.08
C GLY A 199 9.83 -28.11 8.95
N ALA A 200 10.77 -27.18 8.86
CA ALA A 200 10.73 -25.96 9.65
C ALA A 200 9.56 -25.05 9.24
N VAL A 201 8.94 -24.39 10.22
CA VAL A 201 7.93 -23.35 10.00
C VAL A 201 8.61 -22.03 9.67
N VAL A 202 8.27 -21.44 8.54
CA VAL A 202 8.85 -20.18 8.07
C VAL A 202 7.96 -19.01 8.46
N VAL A 203 8.53 -18.09 9.25
CA VAL A 203 7.92 -16.77 9.54
C VAL A 203 8.55 -15.74 8.61
N LEU A 204 7.74 -15.12 7.76
CA LEU A 204 8.19 -14.18 6.75
C LEU A 204 7.78 -12.74 7.08
N PHE A 205 8.74 -11.84 7.04
CA PHE A 205 8.51 -10.40 6.95
C PHE A 205 8.89 -9.89 5.56
N VAL A 206 8.02 -9.05 4.96
CA VAL A 206 8.31 -8.32 3.72
C VAL A 206 8.20 -6.81 3.96
N GLY A 207 9.20 -6.03 3.53
CA GLY A 207 9.09 -4.57 3.59
C GLY A 207 10.42 -3.81 3.61
N SER A 208 10.35 -2.49 3.55
CA SER A 208 11.48 -1.57 3.41
C SER A 208 12.23 -1.25 4.71
N PHE A 209 12.01 -1.97 5.80
CA PHE A 209 12.64 -1.81 7.11
C PHE A 209 12.52 -0.39 7.70
N ARG A 210 11.42 0.30 7.39
CA ARG A 210 11.13 1.59 8.04
C ARG A 210 10.88 1.38 9.53
N PRO A 211 11.21 2.35 10.42
CA PRO A 211 11.05 2.19 11.86
C PRO A 211 9.67 1.70 12.31
N TRP A 212 8.60 2.17 11.66
CA TRP A 212 7.23 1.76 11.97
C TRP A 212 6.82 0.39 11.40
N HIS A 213 7.68 -0.28 10.64
CA HIS A 213 7.44 -1.66 10.20
C HIS A 213 7.67 -2.67 11.32
N GLY A 214 8.26 -2.26 12.45
CA GLY A 214 8.43 -3.09 13.64
C GLY A 214 9.39 -4.26 13.48
N VAL A 215 10.29 -4.22 12.49
CA VAL A 215 11.28 -5.30 12.25
C VAL A 215 12.08 -5.62 13.51
N HIS A 216 12.44 -4.60 14.29
CA HIS A 216 13.15 -4.76 15.54
C HIS A 216 12.38 -5.58 16.59
N VAL A 217 11.03 -5.47 16.61
CA VAL A 217 10.17 -6.27 17.50
C VAL A 217 10.19 -7.73 17.06
N LEU A 218 10.08 -7.99 15.74
CA LEU A 218 10.12 -9.36 15.21
C LEU A 218 11.49 -10.00 15.40
N GLU A 219 12.59 -9.27 15.22
CA GLU A 219 13.93 -9.78 15.49
C GLU A 219 14.17 -10.09 16.97
N ALA A 220 13.60 -9.26 17.88
CA ALA A 220 13.65 -9.55 19.31
C ALA A 220 12.85 -10.82 19.64
N ALA A 221 11.65 -10.98 19.09
CA ALA A 221 10.86 -12.21 19.22
C ALA A 221 11.60 -13.43 18.65
N ALA A 222 12.24 -13.30 17.49
CA ALA A 222 13.03 -14.38 16.88
C ALA A 222 14.21 -14.80 17.76
N ARG A 223 14.90 -13.86 18.43
CA ARG A 223 15.98 -14.18 19.40
C ARG A 223 15.44 -14.93 20.61
N ARG A 224 14.26 -14.59 21.13
CA ARG A 224 13.60 -15.36 22.21
C ARG A 224 13.34 -16.80 21.80
N LEU A 225 13.06 -17.04 20.52
CA LEU A 225 12.76 -18.34 19.93
C LEU A 225 13.98 -19.05 19.34
N SER A 226 15.20 -18.58 19.61
CA SER A 226 16.46 -19.12 19.03
C SER A 226 16.70 -20.60 19.35
N GLY A 227 16.17 -21.10 20.47
CA GLY A 227 16.19 -22.51 20.86
C GLY A 227 15.27 -23.44 20.05
N ARG A 228 14.33 -22.89 19.28
CA ARG A 228 13.37 -23.65 18.46
C ARG A 228 13.99 -24.02 17.12
N ALA A 229 14.42 -25.26 16.96
CA ALA A 229 15.04 -25.75 15.72
C ALA A 229 14.04 -25.87 14.54
N ASP A 230 12.76 -25.96 14.85
CA ASP A 230 11.64 -26.05 13.93
C ASP A 230 11.12 -24.70 13.43
N LEU A 231 11.74 -23.58 13.82
CA LEU A 231 11.40 -22.23 13.36
C LEU A 231 12.53 -21.65 12.50
N HIS A 232 12.14 -20.94 11.43
CA HIS A 232 13.06 -20.21 10.57
C HIS A 232 12.46 -18.85 10.16
N PHE A 233 13.23 -17.77 10.33
CA PHE A 233 12.77 -16.41 10.06
C PHE A 233 13.38 -15.89 8.77
N LEU A 234 12.54 -15.38 7.86
CA LEU A 234 12.96 -14.72 6.63
C LEU A 234 12.52 -13.26 6.63
N PHE A 235 13.47 -12.38 6.30
CA PHE A 235 13.23 -10.94 6.21
C PHE A 235 13.57 -10.46 4.80
N ALA A 236 12.55 -10.19 3.98
CA ALA A 236 12.71 -9.68 2.62
C ALA A 236 12.58 -8.16 2.60
N GLY A 237 13.57 -7.49 2.03
CA GLY A 237 13.68 -6.04 1.93
C GLY A 237 14.86 -5.47 2.73
N GLY A 238 14.90 -4.13 2.81
CA GLY A 238 16.08 -3.46 3.36
C GLY A 238 17.27 -3.49 2.41
N THR A 239 18.43 -3.02 2.87
CA THR A 239 19.64 -2.86 2.04
C THR A 239 20.67 -3.97 2.24
N HIS A 240 20.56 -4.77 3.30
CA HIS A 240 21.57 -5.74 3.71
C HIS A 240 20.98 -7.15 3.73
N ALA A 241 21.66 -8.06 3.06
CA ALA A 241 21.44 -9.50 3.17
C ALA A 241 22.43 -10.12 4.13
N GLY A 242 22.08 -11.25 4.78
CA GLY A 242 22.94 -11.96 5.70
C GLY A 242 22.19 -12.88 6.65
N GLU A 243 22.93 -13.63 7.45
CA GLU A 243 22.37 -14.48 8.49
C GLU A 243 21.75 -13.67 9.63
N GLY A 244 20.79 -14.26 10.33
CA GLY A 244 20.13 -13.65 11.48
C GLY A 244 21.06 -13.53 12.69
N ALA A 245 21.12 -12.33 13.27
CA ALA A 245 21.92 -12.07 14.46
C ALA A 245 21.24 -12.63 15.72
N GLY A 246 21.65 -13.82 16.16
CA GLY A 246 21.14 -14.46 17.37
C GLY A 246 19.77 -15.14 17.21
N TYR A 247 19.36 -15.47 15.97
CA TYR A 247 18.17 -16.27 15.67
C TYR A 247 18.37 -17.13 14.40
N ARG A 248 17.57 -18.16 14.24
CA ARG A 248 17.60 -19.00 13.03
C ARG A 248 16.85 -18.31 11.91
N GLY A 249 17.57 -17.89 10.86
CA GLY A 249 16.95 -17.20 9.72
C GLY A 249 17.89 -16.27 8.99
N ARG A 250 17.36 -15.58 7.98
CA ARG A 250 18.12 -14.73 7.07
C ARG A 250 17.42 -13.44 6.74
N ARG A 251 18.21 -12.40 6.54
CA ARG A 251 17.83 -11.19 5.81
C ARG A 251 18.18 -11.40 4.33
N LEU A 252 17.20 -11.26 3.45
CA LEU A 252 17.36 -11.52 2.01
C LEU A 252 17.82 -10.27 1.24
N GLY A 253 17.80 -9.09 1.90
CA GLY A 253 17.98 -7.84 1.20
C GLY A 253 16.79 -7.50 0.29
N SER A 254 17.03 -6.66 -0.71
CA SER A 254 16.01 -6.28 -1.70
C SER A 254 15.70 -7.47 -2.62
N VAL A 255 14.44 -7.89 -2.65
CA VAL A 255 13.93 -8.95 -3.52
C VAL A 255 13.11 -8.30 -4.63
N ALA A 256 13.21 -8.82 -5.86
CA ALA A 256 12.42 -8.32 -6.98
C ALA A 256 10.93 -8.60 -6.77
N TYR A 257 10.07 -7.68 -7.23
CA TYR A 257 8.63 -7.81 -7.02
C TYR A 257 8.06 -9.06 -7.70
N GLU A 258 8.64 -9.44 -8.82
CA GLU A 258 8.27 -10.61 -9.61
C GLU A 258 8.54 -11.93 -8.86
N GLU A 259 9.50 -11.94 -7.92
CA GLU A 259 9.86 -13.10 -7.09
C GLU A 259 9.04 -13.17 -5.80
N MET A 260 8.38 -12.07 -5.41
CA MET A 260 7.61 -11.98 -4.15
C MET A 260 6.48 -13.01 -4.05
N PRO A 261 5.70 -13.31 -5.11
CA PRO A 261 4.61 -14.29 -5.01
C PRO A 261 5.09 -15.68 -4.60
N GLU A 262 6.23 -16.14 -5.16
CA GLU A 262 6.82 -17.43 -4.81
C GLU A 262 7.43 -17.41 -3.41
N LEU A 263 8.09 -16.33 -3.03
CA LEU A 263 8.67 -16.17 -1.69
C LEU A 263 7.57 -16.17 -0.62
N VAL A 264 6.51 -15.38 -0.81
CA VAL A 264 5.41 -15.29 0.15
C VAL A 264 4.70 -16.64 0.26
N ALA A 265 4.33 -17.27 -0.85
CA ALA A 265 3.67 -18.57 -0.83
C ALA A 265 4.54 -19.69 -0.22
N SER A 266 5.88 -19.52 -0.18
CA SER A 266 6.80 -20.49 0.41
C SER A 266 6.97 -20.34 1.93
N ALA A 267 6.37 -19.32 2.54
CA ALA A 267 6.29 -19.16 3.99
C ALA A 267 5.12 -19.95 4.61
N ASP A 268 5.04 -19.95 5.93
CA ASP A 268 3.98 -20.60 6.71
C ASP A 268 3.21 -19.60 7.58
N VAL A 269 3.83 -18.44 7.90
CA VAL A 269 3.25 -17.34 8.67
C VAL A 269 3.72 -16.01 8.09
N GLY A 270 2.81 -15.09 7.82
CA GLY A 270 3.11 -13.72 7.44
C GLY A 270 3.17 -12.80 8.67
N ALA A 271 4.31 -12.13 8.89
CA ALA A 271 4.46 -11.21 10.02
C ALA A 271 4.46 -9.75 9.57
N ALA A 272 3.53 -8.96 10.12
CA ALA A 272 3.43 -7.52 9.94
C ALA A 272 3.45 -6.81 11.30
N PRO A 273 4.61 -6.78 11.98
CA PRO A 273 4.74 -6.38 13.39
C PRO A 273 4.81 -4.86 13.55
N TYR A 274 3.89 -4.12 12.93
CA TYR A 274 3.92 -2.67 12.95
C TYR A 274 4.13 -2.07 14.35
N ASP A 275 4.91 -0.98 14.40
CA ASP A 275 5.15 -0.16 15.58
C ASP A 275 4.77 1.29 15.25
N THR A 276 3.52 1.64 15.50
CA THR A 276 2.97 2.96 15.16
C THR A 276 3.52 4.06 16.06
N THR A 277 4.15 3.70 17.20
CA THR A 277 4.76 4.66 18.13
C THR A 277 5.97 5.36 17.52
N ARG A 278 6.63 4.70 16.55
CA ARG A 278 7.80 5.22 15.82
C ARG A 278 7.46 6.29 14.80
N LEU A 279 6.18 6.55 14.55
CA LEU A 279 5.76 7.56 13.59
C LEU A 279 4.51 8.29 14.08
N ARG A 280 4.70 9.53 14.57
CA ARG A 280 3.66 10.33 15.21
C ARG A 280 2.38 10.50 14.38
N GLN A 281 2.50 10.54 13.05
CA GLN A 281 1.35 10.69 12.16
C GLN A 281 0.42 9.45 12.16
N LEU A 282 0.89 8.27 12.55
CA LEU A 282 0.08 7.07 12.71
C LEU A 282 -0.84 7.10 13.96
N ARG A 283 -0.77 8.15 14.77
CA ARG A 283 -1.76 8.40 15.83
C ARG A 283 -3.16 8.68 15.29
N LEU A 284 -3.29 9.09 14.03
CA LEU A 284 -4.59 9.21 13.33
C LEU A 284 -5.20 7.86 12.95
N GLY A 285 -4.49 6.76 13.12
CA GLY A 285 -4.80 5.43 12.64
C GLY A 285 -3.80 4.96 11.59
N PHE A 286 -3.87 3.70 11.23
CA PHE A 286 -2.99 3.13 10.20
C PHE A 286 -3.59 3.39 8.81
N TYR A 287 -3.39 4.59 8.28
CA TYR A 287 -3.96 5.04 6.99
C TYR A 287 -3.20 4.57 5.76
N TRP A 288 -2.02 3.97 5.94
CA TRP A 288 -1.34 3.32 4.83
C TRP A 288 -1.94 1.96 4.57
N SER A 289 -2.14 1.67 3.29
CA SER A 289 -2.63 0.36 2.92
C SER A 289 -1.55 -0.69 3.14
N PRO A 290 -1.83 -1.72 3.92
CA PRO A 290 -0.83 -2.72 4.30
C PRO A 290 -0.66 -3.80 3.22
N LEU A 291 -0.10 -3.47 2.05
CA LEU A 291 0.03 -4.40 0.91
C LEU A 291 0.52 -5.79 1.33
N LYS A 292 1.58 -5.86 2.18
CA LYS A 292 2.11 -7.14 2.65
C LYS A 292 1.06 -8.02 3.34
N ILE A 293 0.13 -7.43 4.11
CA ILE A 293 -0.95 -8.19 4.76
C ILE A 293 -1.87 -8.79 3.70
N PHE A 294 -2.27 -8.02 2.71
CA PHE A 294 -3.10 -8.53 1.62
C PHE A 294 -2.39 -9.61 0.80
N GLU A 295 -1.08 -9.46 0.56
CA GLU A 295 -0.26 -10.43 -0.16
C GLU A 295 -0.08 -11.73 0.65
N TYR A 296 0.12 -11.64 1.98
CA TYR A 296 0.14 -12.81 2.87
C TYR A 296 -1.20 -13.55 2.85
N MET A 297 -2.30 -12.82 3.07
CA MET A 297 -3.65 -13.37 3.03
C MET A 297 -3.95 -14.00 1.66
N ALA A 298 -3.56 -13.34 0.56
CA ALA A 298 -3.75 -13.85 -0.80
C ALA A 298 -2.98 -15.15 -1.06
N SER A 299 -1.82 -15.30 -0.44
CA SER A 299 -1.01 -16.53 -0.50
C SER A 299 -1.46 -17.59 0.52
N GLY A 300 -2.57 -17.38 1.24
CA GLY A 300 -3.12 -18.32 2.20
C GLY A 300 -2.31 -18.43 3.50
N LEU A 301 -1.59 -17.39 3.89
CA LEU A 301 -0.84 -17.37 5.14
C LEU A 301 -1.69 -16.78 6.28
N PRO A 302 -1.70 -17.40 7.48
CA PRO A 302 -2.14 -16.73 8.68
C PRO A 302 -1.25 -15.50 8.91
N THR A 303 -1.87 -14.37 9.24
CA THR A 303 -1.15 -13.11 9.40
C THR A 303 -1.05 -12.71 10.87
N VAL A 304 0.16 -12.38 11.34
CA VAL A 304 0.38 -11.83 12.68
C VAL A 304 0.59 -10.32 12.56
N THR A 305 -0.25 -9.55 13.26
CA THR A 305 -0.18 -8.08 13.26
C THR A 305 -0.66 -7.51 14.59
N ILE A 306 -0.72 -6.18 14.73
CA ILE A 306 -1.22 -5.49 15.92
C ILE A 306 -2.74 -5.29 15.82
N SER A 307 -3.45 -5.23 16.97
CA SER A 307 -4.85 -4.82 17.03
C SER A 307 -4.93 -3.30 16.98
N ARG A 308 -5.16 -2.77 15.77
CA ARG A 308 -5.30 -1.33 15.53
C ARG A 308 -6.08 -1.06 14.24
N PRO A 309 -7.10 -0.18 14.25
CA PRO A 309 -7.83 0.18 13.03
C PRO A 309 -6.92 0.80 11.95
N PRO A 310 -7.11 0.40 10.67
CA PRO A 310 -8.02 -0.64 10.15
C PRO A 310 -7.42 -2.05 10.08
N LEU A 311 -6.25 -2.31 10.69
CA LEU A 311 -5.55 -3.61 10.60
C LEU A 311 -6.37 -4.75 11.21
N ASP A 312 -7.04 -4.49 12.34
CA ASP A 312 -7.92 -5.40 13.04
C ASP A 312 -9.26 -5.67 12.30
N GLU A 313 -9.68 -4.75 11.43
CA GLU A 313 -10.78 -4.98 10.50
C GLU A 313 -10.37 -5.89 9.32
N ILE A 314 -9.11 -5.78 8.87
CA ILE A 314 -8.55 -6.54 7.75
C ILE A 314 -8.23 -7.97 8.20
N VAL A 315 -7.48 -8.10 9.30
CA VAL A 315 -7.10 -9.36 9.94
C VAL A 315 -7.86 -9.45 11.25
N ARG A 316 -8.96 -10.18 11.28
CA ARG A 316 -9.76 -10.37 12.49
C ARG A 316 -9.13 -11.46 13.34
N GLU A 317 -9.09 -11.23 14.66
CA GLU A 317 -8.53 -12.17 15.62
C GLU A 317 -9.17 -13.56 15.50
N GLU A 318 -8.36 -14.61 15.50
CA GLU A 318 -8.77 -16.02 15.38
C GLU A 318 -9.49 -16.38 14.05
N GLN A 319 -9.60 -15.45 13.10
CA GLN A 319 -10.23 -15.69 11.80
C GLN A 319 -9.21 -15.70 10.66
N GLU A 320 -8.53 -14.61 10.39
CA GLU A 320 -7.52 -14.49 9.33
C GLU A 320 -6.09 -14.50 9.89
N GLY A 321 -5.93 -14.34 11.20
CA GLY A 321 -4.64 -14.27 11.85
C GLY A 321 -4.75 -14.09 13.35
N LEU A 322 -3.66 -13.65 13.96
CA LEU A 322 -3.58 -13.41 15.40
C LEU A 322 -2.96 -12.03 15.66
N HIS A 323 -3.41 -11.39 16.72
CA HIS A 323 -2.88 -10.11 17.16
C HIS A 323 -1.91 -10.26 18.32
N PHE A 324 -0.92 -9.40 18.36
CA PHE A 324 -0.02 -9.24 19.50
C PHE A 324 -0.05 -7.79 20.01
N ARG A 325 0.37 -7.58 21.24
CA ARG A 325 0.47 -6.22 21.83
C ARG A 325 1.57 -5.43 21.15
N GLU A 326 1.24 -4.26 20.61
CA GLU A 326 2.17 -3.39 19.91
C GLU A 326 3.45 -3.13 20.72
N GLY A 327 4.61 -3.40 20.10
CA GLY A 327 5.92 -3.23 20.70
C GLY A 327 6.36 -4.35 21.66
N ASP A 328 5.51 -5.35 21.94
CA ASP A 328 5.79 -6.45 22.88
C ASP A 328 6.35 -7.67 22.13
N ASP A 329 7.66 -7.81 22.14
CA ASP A 329 8.37 -8.91 21.49
C ASP A 329 8.14 -10.28 22.19
N ALA A 330 7.83 -10.28 23.48
CA ALA A 330 7.52 -11.51 24.20
C ALA A 330 6.12 -12.03 23.82
N ASP A 331 5.14 -11.15 23.69
CA ASP A 331 3.81 -11.51 23.23
C ASP A 331 3.84 -11.96 21.76
N LEU A 332 4.60 -11.27 20.91
CA LEU A 332 4.82 -11.67 19.51
C LEU A 332 5.47 -13.07 19.43
N ALA A 333 6.47 -13.34 20.26
CA ALA A 333 7.11 -14.67 20.32
C ALA A 333 6.09 -15.76 20.72
N ARG A 334 5.25 -15.52 21.73
CA ARG A 334 4.19 -16.44 22.16
C ARG A 334 3.18 -16.73 21.04
N ILE A 335 2.78 -15.72 20.29
CA ILE A 335 1.87 -15.87 19.13
C ILE A 335 2.52 -16.70 18.02
N ILE A 336 3.78 -16.43 17.70
CA ILE A 336 4.54 -17.19 16.68
C ILE A 336 4.70 -18.64 17.15
N GLU A 337 5.01 -18.87 18.42
CA GLU A 337 5.15 -20.21 18.99
C GLU A 337 3.85 -21.01 18.91
N ARG A 338 2.71 -20.39 19.21
CA ARG A 338 1.38 -21.00 19.05
C ARG A 338 1.12 -21.42 17.61
N LEU A 339 1.38 -20.53 16.65
CA LEU A 339 1.23 -20.85 15.22
C LEU A 339 2.22 -21.92 14.76
N ALA A 340 3.45 -21.93 15.27
CA ALA A 340 4.43 -22.97 14.92
C ALA A 340 4.01 -24.37 15.40
N GLY A 341 3.45 -24.45 16.61
CA GLY A 341 3.01 -25.71 17.21
C GLY A 341 1.70 -26.28 16.67
N ASP A 342 0.90 -25.48 15.95
CA ASP A 342 -0.43 -25.90 15.49
C ASP A 342 -0.60 -25.72 13.98
N ALA A 343 -0.35 -26.80 13.24
CA ALA A 343 -0.50 -26.82 11.78
C ALA A 343 -1.97 -26.69 11.33
N ALA A 344 -2.91 -27.22 12.10
CA ALA A 344 -4.33 -27.15 11.80
C ALA A 344 -4.84 -25.70 11.95
N LEU A 345 -4.38 -25.00 13.00
CA LEU A 345 -4.66 -23.58 13.20
C LEU A 345 -4.12 -22.75 12.02
N ARG A 346 -2.85 -22.98 11.61
CA ARG A 346 -2.28 -22.26 10.45
C ARG A 346 -3.10 -22.49 9.18
N ALA A 347 -3.48 -23.73 8.90
CA ALA A 347 -4.28 -24.08 7.71
C ALA A 347 -5.66 -23.42 7.74
N ARG A 348 -6.34 -23.43 8.88
CA ARG A 348 -7.67 -22.81 9.06
C ARG A 348 -7.60 -21.31 8.85
N LEU A 349 -6.70 -20.62 9.57
CA LEU A 349 -6.55 -19.16 9.47
C LEU A 349 -6.12 -18.74 8.06
N GLY A 350 -5.20 -19.45 7.43
CA GLY A 350 -4.74 -19.17 6.07
C GLY A 350 -5.85 -19.34 5.02
N THR A 351 -6.69 -20.36 5.15
CA THR A 351 -7.86 -20.55 4.27
C THR A 351 -8.85 -19.40 4.41
N GLN A 352 -9.16 -18.99 5.63
CA GLN A 352 -10.05 -17.87 5.91
C GLN A 352 -9.45 -16.54 5.41
N ALA A 353 -8.14 -16.33 5.61
CA ALA A 353 -7.42 -15.17 5.10
C ALA A 353 -7.53 -15.06 3.57
N ARG A 354 -7.31 -16.17 2.86
CA ARG A 354 -7.44 -16.22 1.41
C ARG A 354 -8.86 -15.89 0.94
N ALA A 355 -9.86 -16.50 1.54
CA ALA A 355 -11.26 -16.26 1.20
C ALA A 355 -11.62 -14.76 1.37
N ARG A 356 -11.25 -14.18 2.52
CA ARG A 356 -11.54 -12.78 2.83
C ARG A 356 -10.86 -11.80 1.88
N VAL A 357 -9.58 -12.01 1.55
CA VAL A 357 -8.89 -11.08 0.66
C VAL A 357 -9.43 -11.17 -0.76
N ALA A 358 -9.78 -12.35 -1.24
CA ALA A 358 -10.39 -12.53 -2.57
C ALA A 358 -11.73 -11.81 -2.67
N GLU A 359 -12.55 -11.88 -1.62
CA GLU A 359 -13.87 -11.25 -1.56
C GLU A 359 -13.79 -9.71 -1.39
N SER A 360 -12.92 -9.22 -0.48
CA SER A 360 -13.02 -7.86 0.03
C SER A 360 -11.81 -6.97 -0.26
N TYR A 361 -10.62 -7.54 -0.48
CA TYR A 361 -9.35 -6.82 -0.58
C TYR A 361 -8.52 -7.24 -1.80
N SER A 362 -9.16 -7.52 -2.92
CA SER A 362 -8.49 -7.71 -4.22
C SER A 362 -8.41 -6.40 -5.00
N TRP A 363 -7.42 -6.27 -5.89
CA TRP A 363 -7.37 -5.13 -6.82
C TRP A 363 -8.61 -5.07 -7.73
N ALA A 364 -9.18 -6.21 -8.08
CA ALA A 364 -10.44 -6.26 -8.84
C ALA A 364 -11.58 -5.58 -8.06
N ARG A 365 -11.72 -5.89 -6.76
CA ARG A 365 -12.73 -5.27 -5.90
C ARG A 365 -12.47 -3.78 -5.67
N HIS A 366 -11.20 -3.40 -5.48
CA HIS A 366 -10.80 -2.00 -5.39
C HIS A 366 -11.20 -1.21 -6.64
N CYS A 367 -10.88 -1.71 -7.84
CA CYS A 367 -11.23 -1.06 -9.10
C CYS A 367 -12.74 -1.02 -9.34
N GLU A 368 -13.49 -2.04 -8.93
CA GLU A 368 -14.95 -2.04 -8.96
C GLU A 368 -15.54 -0.90 -8.11
N GLN A 369 -15.03 -0.72 -6.90
CA GLN A 369 -15.46 0.38 -6.01
C GLN A 369 -15.11 1.75 -6.60
N LEU A 370 -13.89 1.91 -7.15
CA LEU A 370 -13.49 3.14 -7.84
C LEU A 370 -14.37 3.43 -9.05
N GLU A 371 -14.64 2.42 -9.89
CA GLU A 371 -15.54 2.56 -11.03
C GLU A 371 -16.93 3.02 -10.59
N GLY A 372 -17.48 2.45 -9.52
CA GLY A 372 -18.77 2.85 -8.96
C GLY A 372 -18.81 4.34 -8.56
N VAL A 373 -17.72 4.86 -8.00
CA VAL A 373 -17.59 6.30 -7.68
C VAL A 373 -17.45 7.12 -8.95
N LEU A 374 -16.56 6.73 -9.87
CA LEU A 374 -16.32 7.44 -11.13
C LEU A 374 -17.59 7.54 -11.99
N ARG A 375 -18.37 6.46 -12.11
CA ARG A 375 -19.66 6.47 -12.83
C ARG A 375 -20.69 7.40 -12.19
N ARG A 376 -20.69 7.56 -10.87
CA ARG A 376 -21.61 8.48 -10.18
C ARG A 376 -21.27 9.93 -10.42
N ILE A 377 -20.00 10.28 -10.45
CA ILE A 377 -19.57 11.69 -10.63
C ILE A 377 -19.56 12.13 -12.09
N ALA A 378 -19.48 11.20 -13.05
CA ALA A 378 -19.45 11.48 -14.48
C ALA A 378 -20.86 11.62 -15.11
N ARG A 379 -21.91 11.44 -14.32
CA ARG A 379 -23.31 11.68 -14.71
C ARG A 379 -23.66 13.16 -14.57
#